data_a51c294478331a1f9e211510bbb5abe8
#
_entry.id   a51c294478331a1f9e211510bbb5abe8
#
_cell.length_a   1.000
_cell.length_b   1.000
_cell.length_c   1.000
_cell.angle_alpha   90.00
_cell.angle_beta   90.00
_cell.angle_gamma   90.00
#
_symmetry.space_group_name_H-M   'P 1'
#
loop_
_entity.id
_entity.type
_entity.pdbx_description
1 polymer ?
#
loop_
_entity_poly.entity_id
_entity_poly.type
_entity_poly.pdbx_seq_one_letter_code
_entity_poly.pdbx_strand_id
1 'polypeptide(L)'
;MVKYGRKSRKRSISLWGVCFAVLSGCFFVCLVLWLTGYIPGMAEKQDSPQNTDTVVAEKTGSVWEVHCIDVGQASATLVIAGEHAMLADTGNKDDANMILTYLKEVGVDSLEYLFLTHPHEDHIGSAAAILREIPVERVLMPDISIDVCETVCYANLLAAIEEKESVVDYPVAGDTYEMGVFSFTIVCPSPEWVTDEKDLNESSLGIRISDGEHHILLYGDGKQYCENYMVAHQEIEADILIVGHHGSTYSSSQAFLEEVRPRYAVISCGKDNDYGFPHRLALRRLESVGAEIMRTDESGTIVFYFDGKNISF
;
A
#
# COMPACT_ATOMS: atom_id res chain seq x y z
N MET A 1 -7.17 -15.40 88.73
CA MET A 1 -5.71 -15.22 88.44
C MET A 1 -5.48 -15.63 87.00
N VAL A 2 -5.36 -14.67 86.13
CA VAL A 2 -5.10 -14.91 84.70
C VAL A 2 -3.70 -14.30 84.37
N LYS A 3 -2.76 -15.17 83.94
CA LYS A 3 -1.39 -14.79 83.55
C LYS A 3 -1.40 -14.36 82.12
N TYR A 4 -1.03 -13.10 81.84
CA TYR A 4 -0.76 -12.61 80.52
C TYR A 4 0.66 -12.98 80.05
N GLY A 5 0.76 -13.81 79.04
CA GLY A 5 2.02 -14.12 78.35
C GLY A 5 2.30 -13.12 77.20
N ARG A 6 3.42 -12.41 77.28
CA ARG A 6 3.90 -11.44 76.30
C ARG A 6 4.55 -12.22 75.14
N LYS A 7 3.90 -12.20 73.92
CA LYS A 7 4.49 -12.74 72.70
C LYS A 7 5.41 -11.67 72.03
N SER A 8 6.68 -12.00 71.92
CA SER A 8 7.65 -11.19 71.16
C SER A 8 7.35 -11.32 69.65
N ARG A 9 7.10 -10.22 68.97
CA ARG A 9 6.99 -10.15 67.49
C ARG A 9 8.39 -10.12 66.89
N LYS A 10 8.82 -11.22 66.27
CA LYS A 10 9.95 -11.23 65.35
C LYS A 10 9.52 -10.50 64.07
N ARG A 11 10.18 -9.40 63.70
CA ARG A 11 10.02 -8.73 62.39
C ARG A 11 10.70 -9.62 61.36
N SER A 12 9.92 -10.25 60.50
CA SER A 12 10.43 -10.86 59.28
C SER A 12 10.61 -9.77 58.22
N ILE A 13 11.82 -9.57 57.78
CA ILE A 13 12.12 -8.73 56.61
C ILE A 13 11.56 -9.50 55.42
N SER A 14 10.61 -8.89 54.68
CA SER A 14 10.03 -9.55 53.54
C SER A 14 11.06 -9.69 52.41
N LEU A 15 11.08 -10.85 51.79
CA LEU A 15 11.97 -11.17 50.67
C LEU A 15 11.88 -10.13 49.52
N TRP A 16 10.73 -9.47 49.40
CA TRP A 16 10.47 -8.41 48.43
C TRP A 16 11.29 -7.11 48.71
N GLY A 17 11.51 -6.76 49.98
CA GLY A 17 12.31 -5.60 50.33
C GLY A 17 13.78 -5.76 49.98
N VAL A 18 14.32 -6.99 50.06
CA VAL A 18 15.72 -7.29 49.72
C VAL A 18 15.90 -7.29 48.20
N CYS A 19 14.96 -7.83 47.41
CA CYS A 19 15.01 -7.80 45.96
C CYS A 19 14.96 -6.37 45.41
N PHE A 20 14.13 -5.49 46.01
CA PHE A 20 14.04 -4.10 45.55
C PHE A 20 15.32 -3.31 45.84
N ALA A 21 15.97 -3.53 46.98
CA ALA A 21 17.23 -2.88 47.34
C ALA A 21 18.40 -3.32 46.45
N VAL A 22 18.44 -4.60 46.06
CA VAL A 22 19.50 -5.13 45.16
C VAL A 22 19.31 -4.61 43.73
N LEU A 23 18.09 -4.59 43.20
CA LEU A 23 17.81 -4.07 41.87
C LEU A 23 18.07 -2.54 41.74
N SER A 24 17.73 -1.77 42.79
CA SER A 24 18.01 -0.33 42.84
C SER A 24 19.49 -0.03 42.93
N GLY A 25 20.26 -0.84 43.68
CA GLY A 25 21.73 -0.73 43.78
C GLY A 25 22.43 -1.03 42.46
N CYS A 26 22.03 -2.08 41.76
CA CYS A 26 22.57 -2.44 40.45
C CYS A 26 22.30 -1.35 39.41
N PHE A 27 21.10 -0.77 39.41
CA PHE A 27 20.74 0.31 38.48
C PHE A 27 21.61 1.57 38.71
N PHE A 28 21.87 1.93 39.98
CA PHE A 28 22.70 3.08 40.33
C PHE A 28 24.16 2.87 39.97
N VAL A 29 24.71 1.68 40.15
CA VAL A 29 26.10 1.34 39.74
C VAL A 29 26.23 1.36 38.22
N CYS A 30 25.26 0.82 37.48
CA CYS A 30 25.26 0.88 36.01
C CYS A 30 25.16 2.33 35.50
N LEU A 31 24.35 3.17 36.14
CA LEU A 31 24.21 4.58 35.77
C LEU A 31 25.51 5.37 36.05
N VAL A 32 26.18 5.13 37.18
CA VAL A 32 27.45 5.78 37.51
C VAL A 32 28.56 5.31 36.57
N LEU A 33 28.63 4.03 36.22
CA LEU A 33 29.59 3.51 35.26
C LEU A 33 29.34 4.06 33.85
N TRP A 34 28.08 4.27 33.47
CA TRP A 34 27.72 4.89 32.19
C TRP A 34 28.11 6.38 32.16
N LEU A 35 27.85 7.13 33.23
CA LEU A 35 28.20 8.55 33.34
C LEU A 35 29.71 8.82 33.47
N THR A 36 30.48 7.84 33.93
CA THR A 36 31.93 7.99 34.11
C THR A 36 32.75 7.41 32.94
N GLY A 37 32.11 6.82 31.93
CA GLY A 37 32.80 6.25 30.78
C GLY A 37 33.66 5.01 31.10
N TYR A 38 33.44 4.37 32.24
CA TYR A 38 34.26 3.25 32.74
C TYR A 38 33.79 1.86 32.25
N ILE A 39 33.06 1.81 31.13
CA ILE A 39 32.77 0.56 30.43
C ILE A 39 33.66 0.52 29.17
N PRO A 40 34.81 -0.16 29.20
CA PRO A 40 35.63 -0.35 28.01
C PRO A 40 34.91 -1.41 27.13
N GLY A 41 34.33 -1.02 26.01
CA GLY A 41 33.82 -1.97 25.03
C GLY A 41 32.48 -1.65 24.36
N MET A 42 31.78 -0.57 24.70
CA MET A 42 30.79 0.02 23.80
C MET A 42 31.42 1.26 23.14
N ALA A 43 32.38 1.01 22.25
CA ALA A 43 32.60 1.96 21.19
C ALA A 43 31.25 2.09 20.49
N GLU A 44 30.62 3.27 20.53
CA GLU A 44 29.65 3.66 19.54
C GLU A 44 30.28 3.26 18.19
N LYS A 45 29.68 2.26 17.53
CA LYS A 45 29.70 2.29 16.09
C LYS A 45 29.06 3.64 15.78
N GLN A 46 29.88 4.63 15.47
CA GLN A 46 29.50 5.65 14.54
C GLN A 46 29.04 4.85 13.31
N ASP A 47 27.77 4.58 13.22
CA ASP A 47 27.11 4.43 11.94
C ASP A 47 27.51 5.72 11.23
N SER A 48 28.49 5.59 10.36
CA SER A 48 28.63 6.50 9.24
C SER A 48 27.20 6.69 8.76
N PRO A 49 26.73 7.91 8.49
CA PRO A 49 25.49 8.07 7.78
C PRO A 49 25.65 7.13 6.61
N GLN A 50 24.90 6.01 6.59
CA GLN A 50 24.60 5.36 5.35
C GLN A 50 24.05 6.50 4.52
N ASN A 51 24.89 6.93 3.59
CA ASN A 51 24.47 7.68 2.46
C ASN A 51 23.34 6.85 1.88
N THR A 52 22.13 7.09 2.34
CA THR A 52 20.96 6.93 1.50
C THR A 52 21.15 8.02 0.47
N ASP A 53 22.13 7.84 -0.42
CA ASP A 53 21.97 8.27 -1.77
C ASP A 53 20.72 7.52 -2.26
N THR A 54 19.56 8.03 -1.88
CA THR A 54 18.45 8.06 -2.76
C THR A 54 19.07 8.66 -4.01
N VAL A 55 19.40 7.80 -4.96
CA VAL A 55 19.68 8.24 -6.31
C VAL A 55 18.37 8.87 -6.73
N VAL A 56 18.24 10.16 -6.48
CA VAL A 56 17.32 11.02 -7.21
C VAL A 56 17.89 10.94 -8.61
N ALA A 57 17.44 9.93 -9.37
CA ALA A 57 17.67 9.89 -10.80
C ALA A 57 17.23 11.26 -11.26
N GLU A 58 18.17 12.03 -11.80
CA GLU A 58 17.88 13.36 -12.33
C GLU A 58 16.65 13.20 -13.24
N LYS A 59 15.56 13.92 -12.95
CA LYS A 59 14.32 14.00 -13.73
C LYS A 59 14.57 14.62 -15.13
N THR A 60 15.65 14.22 -15.80
CA THR A 60 16.01 14.75 -17.12
C THR A 60 15.29 13.94 -18.19
N GLY A 61 14.06 14.35 -18.52
CA GLY A 61 13.34 13.90 -19.70
C GLY A 61 12.15 12.96 -19.47
N SER A 62 11.77 12.64 -18.23
CA SER A 62 10.57 11.87 -17.97
C SER A 62 9.31 12.66 -18.36
N VAL A 63 8.43 12.04 -19.12
CA VAL A 63 7.14 12.62 -19.52
C VAL A 63 6.08 12.27 -18.48
N TRP A 64 6.17 11.07 -17.88
CA TRP A 64 5.30 10.61 -16.79
C TRP A 64 5.98 9.54 -15.94
N GLU A 65 5.43 9.31 -14.77
CA GLU A 65 6.00 8.44 -13.73
C GLU A 65 4.93 7.59 -13.09
N VAL A 66 5.30 6.36 -12.67
CA VAL A 66 4.43 5.46 -11.89
C VAL A 66 5.17 4.99 -10.66
N HIS A 67 4.61 5.25 -9.50
CA HIS A 67 5.19 4.94 -8.20
C HIS A 67 4.33 3.89 -7.50
N CYS A 68 4.83 2.68 -7.36
CA CYS A 68 4.24 1.65 -6.51
C CYS A 68 4.76 1.87 -5.09
N ILE A 69 3.98 2.56 -4.28
CA ILE A 69 4.40 3.02 -2.94
C ILE A 69 4.43 1.83 -1.98
N ASP A 70 5.52 1.69 -1.22
CA ASP A 70 5.59 0.69 -0.15
C ASP A 70 4.73 1.14 1.04
N VAL A 71 3.54 0.58 1.13
CA VAL A 71 2.56 0.75 2.20
C VAL A 71 2.41 -0.53 3.04
N GLY A 72 3.43 -1.41 3.01
CA GLY A 72 3.36 -2.71 3.66
C GLY A 72 2.36 -3.65 2.98
N GLN A 73 1.54 -4.38 3.78
CA GLN A 73 0.53 -5.29 3.23
C GLN A 73 -0.73 -4.51 2.85
N ALA A 74 -0.64 -3.78 1.72
CA ALA A 74 -1.68 -2.92 1.18
C ALA A 74 -1.31 -2.46 -0.24
N SER A 75 -2.15 -1.63 -0.88
CA SER A 75 -1.93 -1.10 -2.22
C SER A 75 -2.00 0.43 -2.24
N ALA A 76 -1.01 1.07 -2.88
CA ALA A 76 -1.04 2.47 -3.24
C ALA A 76 -0.14 2.70 -4.47
N THR A 77 -0.72 3.19 -5.56
CA THR A 77 0.00 3.46 -6.80
C THR A 77 -0.26 4.90 -7.24
N LEU A 78 0.80 5.70 -7.33
CA LEU A 78 0.71 7.08 -7.78
C LEU A 78 1.18 7.18 -9.23
N VAL A 79 0.42 7.86 -10.07
CA VAL A 79 0.77 8.17 -11.46
C VAL A 79 0.87 9.68 -11.62
N ILE A 80 1.98 10.18 -12.15
CA ILE A 80 2.27 11.61 -12.34
C ILE A 80 2.54 11.89 -13.81
N ALA A 81 1.88 12.91 -14.38
CA ALA A 81 2.15 13.41 -15.72
C ALA A 81 2.15 14.95 -15.73
N GLY A 82 3.33 15.55 -15.57
CA GLY A 82 3.47 17.00 -15.41
C GLY A 82 2.80 17.50 -14.12
N GLU A 83 1.74 18.32 -14.25
CA GLU A 83 0.97 18.84 -13.13
C GLU A 83 -0.24 17.95 -12.77
N HIS A 84 -0.46 16.88 -13.51
CA HIS A 84 -1.56 15.94 -13.32
C HIS A 84 -1.12 14.77 -12.44
N ALA A 85 -1.95 14.36 -11.50
CA ALA A 85 -1.68 13.23 -10.62
C ALA A 85 -2.93 12.39 -10.35
N MET A 86 -2.74 11.07 -10.34
CA MET A 86 -3.75 10.10 -9.93
C MET A 86 -3.16 9.20 -8.85
N LEU A 87 -3.89 9.04 -7.75
CA LEU A 87 -3.57 8.03 -6.72
C LEU A 87 -4.57 6.88 -6.85
N ALA A 88 -4.08 5.70 -7.17
CA ALA A 88 -4.85 4.46 -7.21
C ALA A 88 -4.62 3.69 -5.91
N ASP A 89 -5.67 3.54 -5.13
CA ASP A 89 -5.69 3.02 -3.77
C ASP A 89 -4.86 3.84 -2.76
N THR A 90 -5.04 3.60 -1.47
CA THR A 90 -4.56 4.47 -0.40
C THR A 90 -4.04 3.72 0.82
N GLY A 91 -3.65 2.46 0.65
CA GLY A 91 -3.13 1.66 1.76
C GLY A 91 -4.14 1.42 2.88
N ASN A 92 -3.61 1.06 4.04
CA ASN A 92 -4.37 0.85 5.27
C ASN A 92 -4.77 2.18 5.92
N LYS A 93 -5.62 2.12 6.94
CA LYS A 93 -6.13 3.31 7.68
C LYS A 93 -5.04 4.17 8.34
N ASP A 94 -3.90 3.59 8.65
CA ASP A 94 -2.80 4.27 9.35
C ASP A 94 -1.73 4.83 8.38
N ASP A 95 -1.89 4.63 7.06
CA ASP A 95 -0.90 5.01 6.04
C ASP A 95 -1.04 6.45 5.53
N ALA A 96 -2.12 7.17 5.90
CA ALA A 96 -2.42 8.51 5.38
C ALA A 96 -1.25 9.49 5.52
N ASN A 97 -0.63 9.57 6.69
CA ASN A 97 0.46 10.50 6.93
C ASN A 97 1.70 10.19 6.07
N MET A 98 1.99 8.91 5.88
CA MET A 98 3.11 8.48 5.05
C MET A 98 2.83 8.80 3.57
N ILE A 99 1.64 8.47 3.06
CA ILE A 99 1.26 8.76 1.68
C ILE A 99 1.26 10.28 1.43
N LEU A 100 0.65 11.09 2.30
CA LEU A 100 0.64 12.55 2.17
C LEU A 100 2.04 13.15 2.20
N THR A 101 2.94 12.61 3.04
CA THR A 101 4.35 13.01 3.07
C THR A 101 5.03 12.67 1.75
N TYR A 102 4.82 11.47 1.23
CA TYR A 102 5.36 11.01 -0.04
C TYR A 102 4.87 11.88 -1.20
N LEU A 103 3.56 12.15 -1.30
CA LEU A 103 2.99 13.04 -2.33
C LEU A 103 3.69 14.40 -2.32
N LYS A 104 3.86 14.99 -1.14
CA LYS A 104 4.55 16.27 -0.99
C LYS A 104 6.03 16.20 -1.41
N GLU A 105 6.75 15.13 -1.06
CA GLU A 105 8.16 14.93 -1.42
C GLU A 105 8.35 14.84 -2.95
N VAL A 106 7.39 14.25 -3.66
CA VAL A 106 7.43 14.16 -5.13
C VAL A 106 6.75 15.36 -5.83
N GLY A 107 6.26 16.36 -5.05
CA GLY A 107 5.72 17.62 -5.56
C GLY A 107 4.26 17.54 -5.99
N VAL A 108 3.48 16.61 -5.43
CA VAL A 108 2.03 16.47 -5.68
C VAL A 108 1.25 17.10 -4.52
N ASP A 109 0.62 18.24 -4.80
CA ASP A 109 -0.19 18.98 -3.82
C ASP A 109 -1.71 18.77 -4.01
N SER A 110 -2.13 18.18 -5.13
CA SER A 110 -3.52 17.85 -5.45
C SER A 110 -3.60 16.63 -6.36
N LEU A 111 -4.76 15.99 -6.39
CA LEU A 111 -5.04 14.86 -7.28
C LEU A 111 -6.13 15.24 -8.27
N GLU A 112 -5.92 14.95 -9.55
CA GLU A 112 -6.98 14.99 -10.56
C GLU A 112 -7.95 13.82 -10.34
N TYR A 113 -7.38 12.63 -10.07
CA TYR A 113 -8.16 11.43 -9.76
C TYR A 113 -7.69 10.77 -8.47
N LEU A 114 -8.64 10.45 -7.60
CA LEU A 114 -8.50 9.42 -6.57
C LEU A 114 -9.25 8.18 -7.07
N PHE A 115 -8.49 7.19 -7.51
CA PHE A 115 -9.02 5.94 -8.07
C PHE A 115 -9.01 4.85 -7.00
N LEU A 116 -10.17 4.35 -6.63
CA LEU A 116 -10.33 3.35 -5.58
C LEU A 116 -10.85 2.06 -6.19
N THR A 117 -10.05 1.00 -6.11
CA THR A 117 -10.35 -0.26 -6.80
C THR A 117 -11.54 -0.98 -6.18
N HIS A 118 -11.55 -1.17 -4.87
CA HIS A 118 -12.61 -1.85 -4.13
C HIS A 118 -12.56 -1.49 -2.63
N PRO A 119 -13.60 -1.77 -1.83
CA PRO A 119 -13.76 -1.17 -0.50
C PRO A 119 -13.07 -1.89 0.66
N HIS A 120 -12.05 -2.73 0.43
CA HIS A 120 -11.27 -3.31 1.52
C HIS A 120 -10.32 -2.29 2.15
N GLU A 121 -10.03 -2.46 3.46
CA GLU A 121 -9.24 -1.50 4.24
C GLU A 121 -7.84 -1.29 3.67
N ASP A 122 -7.17 -2.33 3.20
CA ASP A 122 -5.83 -2.28 2.62
C ASP A 122 -5.75 -1.60 1.23
N HIS A 123 -6.90 -1.14 0.71
CA HIS A 123 -7.02 -0.33 -0.51
C HIS A 123 -7.57 1.06 -0.25
N ILE A 124 -8.62 1.20 0.57
CA ILE A 124 -9.27 2.48 0.81
C ILE A 124 -9.05 3.03 2.23
N GLY A 125 -8.21 2.39 3.02
CA GLY A 125 -8.08 2.68 4.45
C GLY A 125 -7.77 4.14 4.76
N SER A 126 -6.91 4.77 3.99
CA SER A 126 -6.52 6.17 4.16
C SER A 126 -7.27 7.15 3.25
N ALA A 127 -8.18 6.70 2.37
CA ALA A 127 -8.85 7.54 1.38
C ALA A 127 -9.60 8.73 2.01
N ALA A 128 -10.34 8.49 3.09
CA ALA A 128 -11.07 9.55 3.80
C ALA A 128 -10.14 10.64 4.37
N ALA A 129 -8.97 10.26 4.88
CA ALA A 129 -8.00 11.21 5.41
C ALA A 129 -7.35 12.01 4.28
N ILE A 130 -6.96 11.36 3.18
CA ILE A 130 -6.38 12.02 2.01
C ILE A 130 -7.36 13.02 1.40
N LEU A 131 -8.64 12.64 1.22
CA LEU A 131 -9.70 13.55 0.74
C LEU A 131 -9.86 14.80 1.62
N ARG A 132 -9.65 14.69 2.93
CA ARG A 132 -9.74 15.84 3.85
C ARG A 132 -8.56 16.78 3.76
N GLU A 133 -7.36 16.25 3.47
CA GLU A 133 -6.09 16.98 3.57
C GLU A 133 -5.67 17.66 2.26
N ILE A 134 -5.93 17.07 1.09
CA ILE A 134 -5.54 17.64 -0.20
C ILE A 134 -6.74 17.75 -1.15
N PRO A 135 -6.70 18.71 -2.10
CA PRO A 135 -7.71 18.80 -3.15
C PRO A 135 -7.72 17.55 -4.04
N VAL A 136 -8.92 17.03 -4.31
CA VAL A 136 -9.17 15.94 -5.25
C VAL A 136 -10.30 16.38 -6.18
N GLU A 137 -10.03 16.40 -7.49
CA GLU A 137 -11.03 16.86 -8.45
C GLU A 137 -12.14 15.83 -8.64
N ARG A 138 -11.77 14.53 -8.69
CA ARG A 138 -12.71 13.45 -8.95
C ARG A 138 -12.32 12.17 -8.24
N VAL A 139 -13.29 11.52 -7.63
CA VAL A 139 -13.17 10.18 -7.06
C VAL A 139 -13.78 9.19 -8.03
N LEU A 140 -13.02 8.16 -8.41
CA LEU A 140 -13.50 7.02 -9.20
C LEU A 140 -13.55 5.80 -8.29
N MET A 141 -14.72 5.19 -8.15
CA MET A 141 -14.90 4.03 -7.26
C MET A 141 -16.04 3.13 -7.76
N PRO A 142 -16.10 1.85 -7.37
CA PRO A 142 -17.21 1.00 -7.73
C PRO A 142 -18.50 1.46 -7.01
N ASP A 143 -19.65 1.31 -7.68
CA ASP A 143 -20.97 1.58 -7.10
C ASP A 143 -21.38 0.46 -6.13
N ILE A 144 -21.05 0.63 -4.87
CA ILE A 144 -21.33 -0.35 -3.82
C ILE A 144 -22.19 0.30 -2.74
N SER A 145 -23.34 -0.33 -2.45
CA SER A 145 -24.20 0.13 -1.35
C SER A 145 -23.51 -0.06 0.00
N ILE A 146 -23.72 0.89 0.92
CA ILE A 146 -23.26 0.75 2.31
C ILE A 146 -23.83 -0.49 3.00
N ASP A 147 -25.02 -0.94 2.59
CA ASP A 147 -25.66 -2.17 3.12
C ASP A 147 -24.91 -3.43 2.67
N VAL A 148 -24.10 -3.34 1.61
CA VAL A 148 -23.25 -4.44 1.11
C VAL A 148 -21.87 -4.40 1.74
N CYS A 149 -21.34 -3.21 2.01
CA CYS A 149 -20.02 -3.03 2.62
C CYS A 149 -20.13 -2.19 3.91
N GLU A 150 -20.44 -2.85 5.03
CA GLU A 150 -20.60 -2.21 6.35
C GLU A 150 -19.26 -1.97 7.10
N THR A 151 -18.15 -1.73 6.36
CA THR A 151 -16.85 -1.48 7.00
C THR A 151 -16.73 -0.02 7.47
N VAL A 152 -15.96 0.18 8.55
CA VAL A 152 -15.73 1.52 9.10
C VAL A 152 -14.97 2.40 8.11
N CYS A 153 -14.00 1.85 7.38
CA CYS A 153 -13.23 2.60 6.40
C CYS A 153 -14.12 3.08 5.23
N TYR A 154 -15.03 2.24 4.75
CA TYR A 154 -15.96 2.61 3.68
C TYR A 154 -16.97 3.67 4.15
N ALA A 155 -17.54 3.52 5.34
CA ALA A 155 -18.42 4.54 5.93
C ALA A 155 -17.71 5.90 6.11
N ASN A 156 -16.45 5.88 6.56
CA ASN A 156 -15.63 7.09 6.70
C ASN A 156 -15.34 7.74 5.33
N LEU A 157 -15.09 6.94 4.30
CA LEU A 157 -14.90 7.42 2.94
C LEU A 157 -16.14 8.13 2.43
N LEU A 158 -17.33 7.52 2.54
CA LEU A 158 -18.59 8.12 2.11
C LEU A 158 -18.87 9.44 2.86
N ALA A 159 -18.59 9.46 4.18
CA ALA A 159 -18.72 10.69 4.97
C ALA A 159 -17.74 11.80 4.53
N ALA A 160 -16.50 11.45 4.15
CA ALA A 160 -15.52 12.42 3.65
C ALA A 160 -15.91 12.95 2.26
N ILE A 161 -16.47 12.11 1.40
CA ILE A 161 -17.02 12.49 0.09
C ILE A 161 -18.15 13.51 0.26
N GLU A 162 -19.09 13.26 1.17
CA GLU A 162 -20.19 14.18 1.49
C GLU A 162 -19.66 15.49 2.10
N GLU A 163 -18.75 15.42 3.07
CA GLU A 163 -18.12 16.58 3.74
C GLU A 163 -17.40 17.53 2.76
N LYS A 164 -16.71 16.94 1.77
CA LYS A 164 -15.93 17.69 0.76
C LYS A 164 -16.74 18.05 -0.48
N GLU A 165 -18.00 17.62 -0.58
CA GLU A 165 -18.82 17.76 -1.78
C GLU A 165 -18.10 17.24 -3.03
N SER A 166 -17.36 16.11 -2.88
CA SER A 166 -16.50 15.54 -3.92
C SER A 166 -17.32 15.08 -5.12
N VAL A 167 -16.79 15.29 -6.32
CA VAL A 167 -17.35 14.69 -7.54
C VAL A 167 -16.98 13.21 -7.56
N VAL A 168 -17.99 12.34 -7.65
CA VAL A 168 -17.79 10.89 -7.68
C VAL A 168 -18.34 10.33 -8.99
N ASP A 169 -17.54 9.52 -9.66
CA ASP A 169 -17.97 8.69 -10.78
C ASP A 169 -17.94 7.21 -10.38
N TYR A 170 -18.88 6.46 -10.92
CA TYR A 170 -18.97 5.01 -10.81
C TYR A 170 -18.75 4.39 -12.20
N PRO A 171 -17.49 4.33 -12.65
CA PRO A 171 -17.20 3.90 -14.01
C PRO A 171 -17.42 2.41 -14.21
N VAL A 172 -17.66 2.04 -15.47
CA VAL A 172 -17.80 0.65 -15.89
C VAL A 172 -16.81 0.31 -17.00
N ALA A 173 -16.54 -0.96 -17.21
CA ALA A 173 -15.62 -1.39 -18.28
C ALA A 173 -16.02 -0.81 -19.64
N GLY A 174 -15.05 -0.19 -20.30
CA GLY A 174 -15.21 0.55 -21.57
C GLY A 174 -15.20 2.06 -21.41
N ASP A 175 -15.45 2.63 -20.22
CA ASP A 175 -15.31 4.06 -19.98
C ASP A 175 -13.84 4.47 -20.09
N THR A 176 -13.61 5.64 -20.70
CA THR A 176 -12.25 6.16 -20.92
C THR A 176 -12.14 7.59 -20.38
N TYR A 177 -11.00 7.88 -19.76
CA TYR A 177 -10.65 9.17 -19.17
C TYR A 177 -9.31 9.64 -19.71
N GLU A 178 -9.11 10.96 -19.74
CA GLU A 178 -7.87 11.60 -20.14
C GLU A 178 -7.17 12.17 -18.90
N MET A 179 -5.84 12.11 -18.85
CA MET A 179 -5.04 12.77 -17.82
C MET A 179 -3.66 13.16 -18.38
N GLY A 180 -3.44 14.46 -18.60
CA GLY A 180 -2.17 14.94 -19.13
C GLY A 180 -1.81 14.34 -20.48
N VAL A 181 -0.74 13.52 -20.52
CA VAL A 181 -0.22 12.92 -21.75
C VAL A 181 -0.73 11.50 -22.01
N PHE A 182 -1.53 10.95 -21.13
CA PHE A 182 -2.08 9.61 -21.26
C PHE A 182 -3.60 9.58 -21.11
N SER A 183 -4.19 8.50 -21.55
CA SER A 183 -5.56 8.10 -21.27
C SER A 183 -5.58 6.83 -20.43
N PHE A 184 -6.69 6.58 -19.76
CA PHE A 184 -6.91 5.29 -19.13
C PHE A 184 -8.33 4.79 -19.40
N THR A 185 -8.44 3.50 -19.63
CA THR A 185 -9.70 2.81 -19.90
C THR A 185 -10.01 1.88 -18.75
N ILE A 186 -11.26 1.91 -18.29
CA ILE A 186 -11.76 0.96 -17.30
C ILE A 186 -11.89 -0.40 -17.98
N VAL A 187 -11.24 -1.42 -17.43
CA VAL A 187 -11.21 -2.77 -18.04
C VAL A 187 -12.00 -3.83 -17.26
N CYS A 188 -12.33 -3.55 -16.02
CA CYS A 188 -13.24 -4.36 -15.18
C CYS A 188 -13.83 -3.49 -14.04
N PRO A 189 -14.89 -3.93 -13.33
CA PRO A 189 -15.65 -5.15 -13.63
C PRO A 189 -16.54 -5.00 -14.88
N SER A 190 -17.19 -6.10 -15.28
CA SER A 190 -18.21 -6.07 -16.35
C SER A 190 -19.30 -5.06 -16.02
N PRO A 191 -19.88 -4.34 -17.02
CA PRO A 191 -21.04 -3.46 -16.79
C PRO A 191 -22.28 -4.18 -16.25
N GLU A 192 -22.33 -5.52 -16.42
CA GLU A 192 -23.42 -6.35 -15.91
C GLU A 192 -23.12 -6.92 -14.52
N TRP A 193 -21.94 -6.58 -13.95
CA TRP A 193 -21.57 -7.04 -12.62
C TRP A 193 -22.51 -6.49 -11.57
N VAL A 194 -23.06 -7.38 -10.75
CA VAL A 194 -23.83 -7.02 -9.56
C VAL A 194 -22.96 -7.37 -8.36
N THR A 195 -22.65 -6.37 -7.55
CA THR A 195 -21.82 -6.56 -6.37
C THR A 195 -22.43 -7.59 -5.43
N ASP A 196 -21.66 -8.64 -5.14
CA ASP A 196 -22.00 -9.65 -4.12
C ASP A 196 -21.25 -9.32 -2.84
N GLU A 197 -21.96 -9.11 -1.73
CA GLU A 197 -21.39 -8.86 -0.40
C GLU A 197 -20.38 -9.93 0.06
N LYS A 198 -20.43 -11.12 -0.57
CA LYS A 198 -19.53 -12.22 -0.24
C LYS A 198 -18.17 -12.16 -0.92
N ASP A 199 -18.05 -11.36 -1.96
CA ASP A 199 -16.79 -11.25 -2.70
C ASP A 199 -16.58 -9.86 -3.29
N LEU A 200 -16.27 -8.90 -2.40
CA LEU A 200 -16.01 -7.51 -2.78
C LEU A 200 -14.76 -7.36 -3.67
N ASN A 201 -13.85 -8.33 -3.67
CA ASN A 201 -12.69 -8.29 -4.54
C ASN A 201 -13.08 -8.34 -6.03
N GLU A 202 -14.12 -9.07 -6.39
CA GLU A 202 -14.60 -9.12 -7.77
C GLU A 202 -15.33 -7.84 -8.22
N SER A 203 -15.56 -6.88 -7.31
CA SER A 203 -16.01 -5.53 -7.64
C SER A 203 -14.86 -4.58 -7.98
N SER A 204 -13.62 -5.06 -7.98
CA SER A 204 -12.45 -4.23 -8.25
C SER A 204 -12.55 -3.53 -9.60
N LEU A 205 -12.44 -2.20 -9.57
CA LEU A 205 -12.16 -1.43 -10.77
C LEU A 205 -10.75 -1.74 -11.26
N GLY A 206 -10.62 -2.03 -12.53
CA GLY A 206 -9.33 -2.16 -13.20
C GLY A 206 -9.17 -1.10 -14.26
N ILE A 207 -7.97 -0.58 -14.43
CA ILE A 207 -7.63 0.38 -15.49
C ILE A 207 -6.42 -0.09 -16.30
N ARG A 208 -6.48 0.21 -17.59
CA ARG A 208 -5.33 0.18 -18.48
C ARG A 208 -4.97 1.61 -18.84
N ILE A 209 -3.79 2.05 -18.40
CA ILE A 209 -3.25 3.38 -18.68
C ILE A 209 -2.39 3.30 -19.93
N SER A 210 -2.47 4.30 -20.82
CA SER A 210 -1.71 4.31 -22.09
C SER A 210 -1.33 5.72 -22.50
N ASP A 211 -0.05 5.90 -22.90
CA ASP A 211 0.43 7.09 -23.61
C ASP A 211 0.46 6.88 -25.14
N GLY A 212 -0.08 5.75 -25.60
CA GLY A 212 -0.08 5.31 -27.01
C GLY A 212 1.09 4.39 -27.37
N GLU A 213 2.17 4.35 -26.57
CA GLU A 213 3.34 3.49 -26.77
C GLU A 213 3.54 2.54 -25.61
N HIS A 214 3.34 3.01 -24.37
CA HIS A 214 3.51 2.22 -23.15
C HIS A 214 2.16 1.99 -22.47
N HIS A 215 2.04 0.81 -21.83
CA HIS A 215 0.79 0.39 -21.22
C HIS A 215 1.02 -0.16 -19.82
N ILE A 216 0.15 0.25 -18.89
CA ILE A 216 0.14 -0.24 -17.52
C ILE A 216 -1.23 -0.77 -17.19
N LEU A 217 -1.28 -1.93 -16.56
CA LEU A 217 -2.52 -2.55 -16.10
C LEU A 217 -2.49 -2.68 -14.57
N LEU A 218 -3.54 -2.19 -13.92
CA LEU A 218 -3.85 -2.47 -12.53
C LEU A 218 -5.33 -2.81 -12.39
N TYR A 219 -5.69 -3.73 -11.47
CA TYR A 219 -7.07 -4.20 -11.32
C TYR A 219 -7.41 -4.60 -9.87
N GLY A 220 -6.78 -3.96 -8.90
CA GLY A 220 -6.99 -4.21 -7.48
C GLY A 220 -6.87 -5.69 -7.12
N ASP A 221 -7.83 -6.20 -6.37
CA ASP A 221 -7.88 -7.59 -5.94
C ASP A 221 -8.83 -8.47 -6.78
N GLY A 222 -9.17 -7.99 -7.98
CA GLY A 222 -9.97 -8.73 -8.94
C GLY A 222 -9.47 -10.18 -9.11
N LYS A 223 -10.39 -11.12 -9.11
CA LYS A 223 -10.11 -12.54 -9.22
C LYS A 223 -10.51 -13.05 -10.60
N GLN A 224 -10.80 -14.34 -10.66
CA GLN A 224 -11.06 -15.05 -11.90
C GLN A 224 -12.22 -14.46 -12.73
N TYR A 225 -13.25 -13.89 -12.09
CA TYR A 225 -14.35 -13.26 -12.83
C TYR A 225 -13.88 -12.01 -13.57
N CYS A 226 -13.20 -11.10 -12.88
CA CYS A 226 -12.61 -9.91 -13.51
C CYS A 226 -11.63 -10.29 -14.62
N GLU A 227 -10.72 -11.24 -14.37
CA GLU A 227 -9.73 -11.67 -15.35
C GLU A 227 -10.37 -12.31 -16.59
N ASN A 228 -11.36 -13.20 -16.43
CA ASN A 228 -12.06 -13.80 -17.53
C ASN A 228 -12.81 -12.75 -18.38
N TYR A 229 -13.41 -11.75 -17.72
CA TYR A 229 -14.08 -10.69 -18.44
C TYR A 229 -13.08 -9.86 -19.26
N MET A 230 -11.96 -9.44 -18.64
CA MET A 230 -10.91 -8.68 -19.31
C MET A 230 -10.35 -9.45 -20.54
N VAL A 231 -9.99 -10.72 -20.37
CA VAL A 231 -9.48 -11.57 -21.47
C VAL A 231 -10.47 -11.69 -22.62
N ALA A 232 -11.78 -11.75 -22.31
CA ALA A 232 -12.79 -11.95 -23.33
C ALA A 232 -13.22 -10.66 -24.05
N HIS A 233 -13.08 -9.50 -23.43
CA HIS A 233 -13.77 -8.28 -23.86
C HIS A 233 -12.90 -7.03 -23.94
N GLN A 234 -11.66 -7.04 -23.40
CA GLN A 234 -10.82 -5.85 -23.29
C GLN A 234 -9.46 -6.04 -23.97
N GLU A 235 -8.86 -4.93 -24.36
CA GLU A 235 -7.45 -4.88 -24.69
C GLU A 235 -6.65 -4.73 -23.39
N ILE A 236 -5.85 -5.73 -23.02
CA ILE A 236 -5.18 -5.82 -21.73
C ILE A 236 -3.67 -6.01 -21.81
N GLU A 237 -3.09 -6.05 -23.02
CA GLU A 237 -1.63 -6.08 -23.17
C GLU A 237 -1.01 -4.89 -22.46
N ALA A 238 0.02 -5.13 -21.64
CA ALA A 238 0.66 -4.08 -20.85
C ALA A 238 2.14 -4.38 -20.58
N ASP A 239 2.98 -3.34 -20.63
CA ASP A 239 4.40 -3.43 -20.29
C ASP A 239 4.60 -3.67 -18.80
N ILE A 240 3.76 -3.04 -17.98
CA ILE A 240 3.79 -3.15 -16.52
C ILE A 240 2.43 -3.66 -16.03
N LEU A 241 2.48 -4.71 -15.24
CA LEU A 241 1.35 -5.23 -14.49
C LEU A 241 1.54 -4.91 -13.00
N ILE A 242 0.62 -4.15 -12.43
CA ILE A 242 0.47 -4.12 -10.97
C ILE A 242 -0.34 -5.36 -10.61
N VAL A 243 0.34 -6.30 -9.99
CA VAL A 243 -0.16 -7.67 -9.78
C VAL A 243 -1.34 -7.66 -8.82
N GLY A 244 -2.44 -8.23 -9.24
CA GLY A 244 -3.66 -8.25 -8.44
C GLY A 244 -3.53 -9.04 -7.14
N HIS A 245 -4.26 -8.58 -6.13
CA HIS A 245 -4.45 -9.27 -4.86
C HIS A 245 -3.14 -9.63 -4.17
N HIS A 246 -2.16 -8.72 -4.22
CA HIS A 246 -0.84 -8.84 -3.59
C HIS A 246 -0.07 -10.13 -3.97
N GLY A 247 -0.33 -10.67 -5.17
CA GLY A 247 0.25 -11.94 -5.59
C GLY A 247 -0.43 -13.17 -4.99
N SER A 248 -1.72 -13.08 -4.68
CA SER A 248 -2.57 -14.22 -4.30
C SER A 248 -2.72 -15.23 -5.45
N THR A 249 -2.89 -16.51 -5.11
CA THR A 249 -3.20 -17.56 -6.11
C THR A 249 -4.58 -17.45 -6.73
N TYR A 250 -5.46 -16.63 -6.14
CA TYR A 250 -6.82 -16.39 -6.66
C TYR A 250 -6.85 -15.41 -7.82
N SER A 251 -5.76 -14.66 -8.01
CA SER A 251 -5.57 -13.72 -9.11
C SER A 251 -4.35 -14.11 -9.96
N SER A 252 -4.10 -13.38 -11.03
CA SER A 252 -3.01 -13.63 -11.99
C SER A 252 -3.04 -15.05 -12.54
N SER A 253 -4.20 -15.42 -13.11
CA SER A 253 -4.37 -16.72 -13.78
C SER A 253 -3.46 -16.83 -15.01
N GLN A 254 -3.10 -18.06 -15.39
CA GLN A 254 -2.21 -18.30 -16.52
C GLN A 254 -2.76 -17.70 -17.83
N ALA A 255 -4.05 -17.89 -18.11
CA ALA A 255 -4.68 -17.35 -19.31
C ALA A 255 -4.67 -15.82 -19.34
N PHE A 256 -4.90 -15.17 -18.20
CA PHE A 256 -4.82 -13.72 -18.08
C PHE A 256 -3.40 -13.21 -18.35
N LEU A 257 -2.39 -13.82 -17.74
CA LEU A 257 -0.99 -13.42 -17.91
C LEU A 257 -0.48 -13.63 -19.34
N GLU A 258 -0.97 -14.68 -20.04
CA GLU A 258 -0.64 -14.94 -21.44
C GLU A 258 -1.22 -13.88 -22.40
N GLU A 259 -2.31 -13.20 -22.02
CA GLU A 259 -2.86 -12.06 -22.77
C GLU A 259 -2.21 -10.73 -22.38
N VAL A 260 -1.93 -10.50 -21.09
CA VAL A 260 -1.25 -9.26 -20.62
C VAL A 260 0.18 -9.21 -21.09
N ARG A 261 0.93 -10.29 -21.03
CA ARG A 261 2.35 -10.42 -21.44
C ARG A 261 3.25 -9.34 -20.84
N PRO A 262 3.19 -9.12 -19.52
CA PRO A 262 3.90 -8.03 -18.90
C PRO A 262 5.43 -8.23 -18.98
N ARG A 263 6.16 -7.15 -19.28
CA ARG A 263 7.60 -7.11 -19.13
C ARG A 263 7.98 -7.00 -17.64
N TYR A 264 7.27 -6.18 -16.89
CA TYR A 264 7.46 -5.97 -15.47
C TYR A 264 6.19 -6.32 -14.70
N ALA A 265 6.33 -7.03 -13.59
CA ALA A 265 5.24 -7.38 -12.69
C ALA A 265 5.56 -6.87 -11.29
N VAL A 266 4.83 -5.86 -10.82
CA VAL A 266 5.04 -5.27 -9.50
C VAL A 266 4.04 -5.84 -8.51
N ILE A 267 4.54 -6.37 -7.41
CA ILE A 267 3.73 -6.92 -6.32
C ILE A 267 3.82 -5.98 -5.11
N SER A 268 2.72 -5.32 -4.78
CA SER A 268 2.58 -4.59 -3.52
C SER A 268 2.24 -5.57 -2.41
N CYS A 269 3.16 -5.80 -1.48
CA CYS A 269 2.96 -6.72 -0.35
C CYS A 269 3.86 -6.34 0.82
N GLY A 270 3.44 -6.71 2.03
CA GLY A 270 4.20 -6.47 3.24
C GLY A 270 5.19 -7.58 3.55
N LYS A 271 6.32 -7.20 4.15
CA LYS A 271 7.31 -8.17 4.64
C LYS A 271 6.71 -9.02 5.76
N ASP A 272 6.95 -10.34 5.70
CA ASP A 272 6.50 -11.30 6.72
C ASP A 272 4.98 -11.24 6.98
N ASN A 273 4.17 -10.93 5.96
CA ASN A 273 2.73 -10.80 6.07
C ASN A 273 2.03 -12.11 6.44
N ASP A 274 0.91 -12.00 7.17
CA ASP A 274 0.16 -13.15 7.70
C ASP A 274 -0.52 -14.01 6.61
N TYR A 275 -0.67 -13.50 5.39
CA TYR A 275 -1.30 -14.18 4.27
C TYR A 275 -0.33 -15.08 3.49
N GLY A 276 0.98 -14.90 3.70
CA GLY A 276 2.03 -15.59 2.95
C GLY A 276 2.14 -15.11 1.50
N PHE A 277 1.73 -13.89 1.22
CA PHE A 277 1.86 -13.25 -0.08
C PHE A 277 3.30 -12.77 -0.34
N PRO A 278 3.76 -12.78 -1.61
CA PRO A 278 3.11 -13.41 -2.76
C PRO A 278 3.17 -14.93 -2.71
N HIS A 279 2.11 -15.59 -3.12
CA HIS A 279 2.05 -17.04 -3.18
C HIS A 279 2.99 -17.61 -4.27
N ARG A 280 3.64 -18.70 -3.95
CA ARG A 280 4.57 -19.40 -4.85
C ARG A 280 3.97 -19.75 -6.23
N LEU A 281 2.66 -20.01 -6.30
CA LEU A 281 2.01 -20.30 -7.56
C LEU A 281 1.84 -19.05 -8.43
N ALA A 282 1.53 -17.89 -7.82
CA ALA A 282 1.48 -16.61 -8.53
C ALA A 282 2.85 -16.26 -9.10
N LEU A 283 3.92 -16.35 -8.29
CA LEU A 283 5.28 -16.12 -8.75
C LEU A 283 5.66 -17.00 -9.95
N ARG A 284 5.37 -18.32 -9.89
CA ARG A 284 5.66 -19.24 -11.01
C ARG A 284 4.88 -18.92 -12.29
N ARG A 285 3.64 -18.43 -12.16
CA ARG A 285 2.85 -18.02 -13.34
C ARG A 285 3.47 -16.77 -13.98
N LEU A 286 3.87 -15.78 -13.19
CA LEU A 286 4.56 -14.59 -13.66
C LEU A 286 5.91 -14.92 -14.30
N GLU A 287 6.72 -15.78 -13.69
CA GLU A 287 7.98 -16.27 -14.25
C GLU A 287 7.75 -17.00 -15.59
N SER A 288 6.66 -17.78 -15.72
CA SER A 288 6.38 -18.58 -16.93
C SER A 288 6.05 -17.74 -18.16
N VAL A 289 5.57 -16.51 -17.98
CA VAL A 289 5.34 -15.54 -19.06
C VAL A 289 6.55 -14.62 -19.30
N GLY A 290 7.63 -14.80 -18.54
CA GLY A 290 8.88 -14.04 -18.69
C GLY A 290 8.89 -12.66 -18.05
N ALA A 291 7.96 -12.38 -17.13
CA ALA A 291 7.91 -11.12 -16.44
C ALA A 291 9.09 -10.96 -15.45
N GLU A 292 9.70 -9.77 -15.42
CA GLU A 292 10.60 -9.37 -14.36
C GLU A 292 9.77 -8.98 -13.13
N ILE A 293 9.94 -9.74 -12.05
CA ILE A 293 9.13 -9.57 -10.83
C ILE A 293 9.83 -8.63 -9.88
N MET A 294 9.12 -7.59 -9.44
CA MET A 294 9.56 -6.60 -8.47
C MET A 294 8.58 -6.59 -7.29
N ARG A 295 9.08 -6.45 -6.06
CA ARG A 295 8.27 -6.55 -4.85
C ARG A 295 8.56 -5.38 -3.91
N THR A 296 7.52 -4.76 -3.37
CA THR A 296 7.68 -3.63 -2.44
C THR A 296 8.29 -4.06 -1.10
N ASP A 297 8.04 -5.28 -0.62
CA ASP A 297 8.64 -5.81 0.62
C ASP A 297 10.14 -6.12 0.53
N GLU A 298 10.70 -6.15 -0.69
CA GLU A 298 12.13 -6.37 -0.95
C GLU A 298 12.85 -5.09 -1.35
N SER A 299 12.17 -4.21 -2.11
CA SER A 299 12.79 -3.05 -2.76
C SER A 299 12.33 -1.70 -2.19
N GLY A 300 11.32 -1.69 -1.29
CA GLY A 300 10.63 -0.46 -0.91
C GLY A 300 9.77 0.08 -2.06
N THR A 301 9.56 1.38 -2.11
CA THR A 301 8.82 2.02 -3.20
C THR A 301 9.55 1.84 -4.53
N ILE A 302 8.81 1.39 -5.55
CA ILE A 302 9.31 1.14 -6.91
C ILE A 302 8.78 2.22 -7.83
N VAL A 303 9.67 2.90 -8.57
CA VAL A 303 9.30 4.01 -9.46
C VAL A 303 9.72 3.71 -10.88
N PHE A 304 8.78 3.81 -11.82
CA PHE A 304 9.04 3.76 -13.25
C PHE A 304 8.97 5.15 -13.86
N TYR A 305 9.92 5.43 -14.75
CA TYR A 305 10.03 6.66 -15.50
C TYR A 305 9.86 6.38 -16.98
N PHE A 306 9.03 7.18 -17.64
CA PHE A 306 8.72 7.07 -19.07
C PHE A 306 9.22 8.33 -19.80
N ASP A 307 10.10 8.16 -20.76
CA ASP A 307 10.66 9.27 -21.57
C ASP A 307 10.00 9.42 -22.95
N GLY A 308 8.88 8.72 -23.18
CA GLY A 308 8.17 8.64 -24.44
C GLY A 308 8.73 7.60 -25.42
N LYS A 309 9.77 6.84 -25.03
CA LYS A 309 10.35 5.73 -25.80
C LYS A 309 10.77 4.56 -24.93
N ASN A 310 11.27 4.85 -23.75
CA ASN A 310 11.87 3.85 -22.87
C ASN A 310 11.20 3.90 -21.51
N ILE A 311 11.19 2.73 -20.88
CA ILE A 311 10.84 2.56 -19.48
C ILE A 311 12.14 2.33 -18.71
N SER A 312 12.36 3.12 -17.65
CA SER A 312 13.46 2.94 -16.67
C SER A 312 12.92 2.92 -15.25
N PHE A 313 13.68 2.41 -14.29
CA PHE A 313 13.27 2.31 -12.88
C PHE A 313 14.48 2.38 -11.96
#